data_e53a63c9f1817069f71ca54a1f37605c
#
_entry.id   e53a63c9f1817069f71ca54a1f37605c
#
_cell.length_a   1.000
_cell.length_b   1.000
_cell.length_c   1.000
_cell.angle_alpha   90.00
_cell.angle_beta   90.00
_cell.angle_gamma   90.00
#
_symmetry.space_group_name_H-M   'P 1'
#
loop_
_entity.id
_entity.type
_entity.pdbx_description
1 polymer ?
#
loop_
_entity_poly.entity_id
_entity_poly.type
_entity_poly.pdbx_seq_one_letter_code
_entity_poly.pdbx_strand_id
1 'polypeptide(L)'
;RLDSGKLQYTYTDNGVQRIIPVDRMMHIRGFGLDGVCGMMPTMAGVDVFGAAMAVDEAAAKIFENGLQSTGFLSSKTALNEGQRERLRKALQNFIGSKNAGKLMVLENELTYQNVTMNPEAAQLLESRSFSIEEICRWFRVPPFMVGHTTKQSSWASSLEGMNMLFLTHTLRPLLVNIEQEISRCLLNSDEDLFAEFSVEGLLRADSAGRAAYYTSA
;
A
#
# COMPACT_ATOMS: atom_id res chain seq x y z
N ARG A 1 -2.53 -17.79 26.34
CA ARG A 1 -3.26 -17.52 27.62
C ARG A 1 -3.31 -18.82 28.39
N LEU A 2 -2.93 -18.78 29.67
CA LEU A 2 -3.14 -19.91 30.60
C LEU A 2 -4.56 -19.89 31.13
N ASP A 3 -5.08 -21.05 31.62
CA ASP A 3 -6.38 -21.18 32.27
C ASP A 3 -6.57 -20.21 33.47
N SER A 4 -5.47 -19.75 34.05
CA SER A 4 -5.44 -18.72 35.09
C SER A 4 -5.64 -17.28 34.62
N GLY A 5 -5.84 -17.04 33.32
CA GLY A 5 -5.93 -15.69 32.72
C GLY A 5 -4.61 -14.93 32.63
N LYS A 6 -3.50 -15.52 33.03
CA LYS A 6 -2.17 -14.90 32.91
C LYS A 6 -1.60 -15.09 31.51
N LEU A 7 -0.95 -14.05 30.99
CA LEU A 7 -0.24 -14.10 29.72
C LEU A 7 1.06 -14.89 29.88
N GLN A 8 1.37 -15.74 28.91
CA GLN A 8 2.59 -16.51 28.83
C GLN A 8 3.10 -16.49 27.40
N TYR A 9 4.41 -16.39 27.23
CA TYR A 9 5.06 -16.45 25.94
C TYR A 9 5.72 -17.81 25.75
N THR A 10 5.52 -18.37 24.58
CA THR A 10 6.15 -19.63 24.18
C THR A 10 7.05 -19.35 22.98
N TYR A 11 8.30 -19.70 23.10
CA TYR A 11 9.30 -19.57 22.06
C TYR A 11 9.83 -20.95 21.68
N THR A 12 9.90 -21.25 20.40
CA THR A 12 10.42 -22.52 19.88
C THR A 12 11.77 -22.27 19.22
N ASP A 13 12.82 -22.86 19.75
CA ASP A 13 14.18 -22.79 19.25
C ASP A 13 14.68 -24.21 18.93
N ASN A 14 15.05 -24.46 17.68
CA ASN A 14 15.52 -25.77 17.19
C ASN A 14 14.64 -26.97 17.63
N GLY A 15 13.31 -26.77 17.62
CA GLY A 15 12.35 -27.79 18.03
C GLY A 15 12.13 -27.91 19.55
N VAL A 16 12.87 -27.15 20.35
CA VAL A 16 12.70 -27.10 21.82
C VAL A 16 11.82 -25.91 22.18
N GLN A 17 10.72 -26.20 22.84
CA GLN A 17 9.78 -25.19 23.32
C GLN A 17 10.23 -24.63 24.66
N ARG A 18 10.39 -23.33 24.76
CA ARG A 18 10.71 -22.60 25.99
C ARG A 18 9.59 -21.68 26.38
N ILE A 19 9.28 -21.64 27.64
CA ILE A 19 8.27 -20.74 28.22
C ILE A 19 8.99 -19.55 28.82
N ILE A 20 8.59 -18.35 28.41
CA ILE A 20 9.14 -17.09 28.90
C ILE A 20 8.04 -16.40 29.73
N PRO A 21 8.28 -16.10 30.99
CA PRO A 21 7.35 -15.35 31.82
C PRO A 21 7.23 -13.90 31.40
N VAL A 22 6.10 -13.28 31.71
CA VAL A 22 5.75 -11.90 31.28
C VAL A 22 6.77 -10.86 31.75
N ASP A 23 7.30 -11.03 32.92
CA ASP A 23 8.31 -10.15 33.55
C ASP A 23 9.66 -10.15 32.83
N ARG A 24 9.91 -11.16 31.99
CA ARG A 24 11.13 -11.29 31.19
C ARG A 24 10.93 -11.09 29.71
N MET A 25 9.76 -10.57 29.32
CA MET A 25 9.43 -10.30 27.91
C MET A 25 9.06 -8.84 27.73
N MET A 26 9.82 -8.15 26.88
CA MET A 26 9.43 -6.85 26.36
C MET A 26 8.53 -7.07 25.14
N HIS A 27 7.25 -6.70 25.28
CA HIS A 27 6.25 -6.92 24.23
C HIS A 27 5.64 -5.61 23.77
N ILE A 28 6.21 -5.03 22.72
CA ILE A 28 5.70 -3.82 22.06
C ILE A 28 4.55 -4.25 21.16
N ARG A 29 3.31 -3.98 21.58
CA ARG A 29 2.11 -4.39 20.87
C ARG A 29 1.68 -3.32 19.86
N GLY A 30 1.38 -3.76 18.65
CA GLY A 30 0.66 -2.92 17.70
C GLY A 30 -0.84 -2.87 18.00
N PHE A 31 -1.59 -2.17 17.15
CA PHE A 31 -3.05 -2.19 17.23
C PHE A 31 -3.58 -3.63 17.06
N GLY A 32 -4.46 -4.05 17.95
CA GLY A 32 -5.05 -5.39 17.94
C GLY A 32 -6.44 -5.40 18.56
N LEU A 33 -7.22 -6.42 18.24
CA LEU A 33 -8.60 -6.56 18.71
C LEU A 33 -8.70 -7.32 20.04
N ASP A 34 -7.75 -8.17 20.36
CA ASP A 34 -7.76 -9.03 21.53
C ASP A 34 -6.96 -8.46 22.74
N GLY A 35 -6.31 -7.31 22.55
CA GLY A 35 -5.47 -6.66 23.55
C GLY A 35 -4.17 -7.41 23.88
N VAL A 36 -3.87 -8.50 23.17
CA VAL A 36 -2.68 -9.34 23.37
C VAL A 36 -1.72 -9.27 22.18
N CYS A 37 -2.25 -9.48 20.98
CA CYS A 37 -1.45 -9.48 19.75
C CYS A 37 -1.80 -8.31 18.86
N GLY A 38 -0.78 -7.73 18.21
CA GLY A 38 -0.99 -6.76 17.15
C GLY A 38 -1.57 -7.42 15.91
N MET A 39 -2.47 -6.73 15.24
CA MET A 39 -3.05 -7.15 13.97
C MET A 39 -2.17 -6.66 12.82
N MET A 40 -1.87 -7.53 11.88
CA MET A 40 -1.14 -7.17 10.67
C MET A 40 -2.07 -6.40 9.71
N PRO A 41 -1.77 -5.14 9.35
CA PRO A 41 -2.64 -4.34 8.47
C PRO A 41 -2.92 -5.02 7.13
N THR A 42 -1.92 -5.70 6.56
CA THR A 42 -2.05 -6.41 5.28
C THR A 42 -3.03 -7.59 5.35
N MET A 43 -3.13 -8.28 6.48
CA MET A 43 -4.13 -9.34 6.67
C MET A 43 -5.53 -8.78 6.90
N ALA A 44 -5.63 -7.69 7.66
CA ALA A 44 -6.91 -7.06 7.95
C ALA A 44 -7.51 -6.36 6.73
N GLY A 45 -6.67 -5.81 5.85
CA GLY A 45 -7.08 -5.13 4.62
C GLY A 45 -6.84 -5.95 3.36
N VAL A 46 -6.87 -7.30 3.42
CA VAL A 46 -6.53 -8.18 2.29
C VAL A 46 -7.30 -7.85 1.01
N ASP A 47 -8.57 -7.51 1.13
CA ASP A 47 -9.42 -7.15 -0.02
C ASP A 47 -8.96 -5.83 -0.67
N VAL A 48 -8.56 -4.85 0.13
CA VAL A 48 -8.07 -3.55 -0.38
C VAL A 48 -6.73 -3.72 -1.09
N PHE A 49 -5.80 -4.45 -0.49
CA PHE A 49 -4.50 -4.74 -1.12
C PHE A 49 -4.67 -5.60 -2.36
N GLY A 50 -5.55 -6.60 -2.32
CA GLY A 50 -5.88 -7.44 -3.47
C GLY A 50 -6.49 -6.65 -4.63
N ALA A 51 -7.42 -5.76 -4.33
CA ALA A 51 -8.02 -4.87 -5.33
C ALA A 51 -6.98 -3.93 -5.98
N ALA A 52 -6.09 -3.33 -5.16
CA ALA A 52 -5.01 -2.47 -5.67
C ALA A 52 -4.07 -3.25 -6.62
N MET A 53 -3.66 -4.46 -6.25
CA MET A 53 -2.85 -5.33 -7.10
C MET A 53 -3.55 -5.72 -8.40
N ALA A 54 -4.85 -6.02 -8.35
CA ALA A 54 -5.65 -6.35 -9.53
C ALA A 54 -5.76 -5.16 -10.49
N VAL A 55 -5.91 -3.94 -9.97
CA VAL A 55 -5.93 -2.70 -10.79
C VAL A 55 -4.58 -2.49 -11.48
N ASP A 56 -3.46 -2.68 -10.77
CA ASP A 56 -2.13 -2.55 -11.35
C ASP A 56 -1.84 -3.62 -12.40
N GLU A 57 -2.25 -4.88 -12.16
CA GLU A 57 -2.13 -5.95 -13.14
C GLU A 57 -2.98 -5.69 -14.38
N ALA A 58 -4.22 -5.21 -14.22
CA ALA A 58 -5.08 -4.83 -15.33
C ALA A 58 -4.46 -3.70 -16.16
N ALA A 59 -3.92 -2.66 -15.49
CA ALA A 59 -3.21 -1.58 -16.14
C ALA A 59 -2.01 -2.09 -16.95
N ALA A 60 -1.17 -2.93 -16.34
CA ALA A 60 -0.01 -3.51 -17.01
C ALA A 60 -0.40 -4.28 -18.27
N LYS A 61 -1.44 -5.12 -18.21
CA LYS A 61 -1.96 -5.87 -19.37
C LYS A 61 -2.50 -4.98 -20.47
N ILE A 62 -3.18 -3.88 -20.13
CA ILE A 62 -3.67 -2.91 -21.11
C ILE A 62 -2.49 -2.27 -21.85
N PHE A 63 -1.44 -1.86 -21.14
CA PHE A 63 -0.25 -1.28 -21.76
C PHE A 63 0.57 -2.31 -22.55
N GLU A 64 0.70 -3.53 -22.04
CA GLU A 64 1.40 -4.61 -22.73
C GLU A 64 0.74 -4.97 -24.06
N ASN A 65 -0.58 -4.99 -24.12
CA ASN A 65 -1.35 -5.26 -25.31
C ASN A 65 -1.46 -4.03 -26.27
N GLY A 66 -0.77 -2.92 -25.96
CA GLY A 66 -0.71 -1.73 -26.81
C GLY A 66 -1.98 -0.89 -26.83
N LEU A 67 -2.70 -0.84 -25.70
CA LEU A 67 -3.98 -0.13 -25.54
C LEU A 67 -5.11 -0.66 -26.44
N GLN A 68 -4.93 -1.83 -27.06
CA GLN A 68 -5.95 -2.45 -27.85
C GLN A 68 -6.98 -3.12 -26.94
N SER A 69 -8.20 -2.65 -27.04
CA SER A 69 -9.34 -3.23 -26.37
C SER A 69 -9.63 -4.63 -26.92
N THR A 70 -10.10 -5.52 -26.06
CA THR A 70 -10.54 -6.86 -26.43
C THR A 70 -11.64 -6.73 -27.48
N GLY A 71 -11.46 -7.38 -28.62
CA GLY A 71 -12.43 -7.38 -29.69
C GLY A 71 -12.60 -8.79 -30.27
N PHE A 72 -13.62 -8.94 -31.07
CA PHE A 72 -13.79 -10.15 -31.85
C PHE A 72 -13.82 -9.84 -33.35
N LEU A 73 -13.29 -10.78 -34.12
CA LEU A 73 -13.38 -10.75 -35.57
C LEU A 73 -14.60 -11.55 -36.01
N SER A 74 -15.52 -10.89 -36.66
CA SER A 74 -16.70 -11.49 -37.25
C SER A 74 -16.48 -11.70 -38.75
N SER A 75 -16.86 -12.87 -39.25
CA SER A 75 -16.87 -13.20 -40.68
C SER A 75 -18.27 -13.60 -41.08
N LYS A 76 -18.72 -13.15 -42.24
CA LYS A 76 -20.01 -13.57 -42.82
C LYS A 76 -19.99 -15.04 -43.30
N THR A 77 -18.82 -15.53 -43.66
CA THR A 77 -18.64 -16.93 -44.11
C THR A 77 -17.85 -17.73 -43.11
N ALA A 78 -18.22 -19.01 -42.96
CA ALA A 78 -17.48 -19.89 -42.07
C ALA A 78 -16.05 -20.11 -42.59
N LEU A 79 -15.06 -19.80 -41.74
CA LEU A 79 -13.66 -20.01 -42.04
C LEU A 79 -13.31 -21.50 -41.82
N ASN A 80 -12.55 -22.07 -42.76
CA ASN A 80 -11.99 -23.41 -42.55
C ASN A 80 -10.80 -23.39 -41.59
N GLU A 81 -10.37 -24.56 -41.08
CA GLU A 81 -9.32 -24.67 -40.06
C GLU A 81 -8.00 -24.02 -40.51
N GLY A 82 -7.60 -24.22 -41.76
CA GLY A 82 -6.38 -23.60 -42.29
C GLY A 82 -6.44 -22.07 -42.41
N GLN A 83 -7.61 -21.50 -42.67
CA GLN A 83 -7.83 -20.05 -42.68
C GLN A 83 -7.79 -19.48 -41.26
N ARG A 84 -8.39 -20.17 -40.30
CA ARG A 84 -8.33 -19.76 -38.88
C ARG A 84 -6.89 -19.72 -38.34
N GLU A 85 -6.10 -20.73 -38.67
CA GLU A 85 -4.72 -20.80 -38.21
C GLU A 85 -3.84 -19.71 -38.85
N ARG A 86 -4.03 -19.42 -40.15
CA ARG A 86 -3.36 -18.28 -40.82
C ARG A 86 -3.74 -16.94 -40.21
N LEU A 87 -5.03 -16.74 -39.93
CA LEU A 87 -5.53 -15.53 -39.30
C LEU A 87 -4.97 -15.38 -37.89
N ARG A 88 -4.92 -16.47 -37.11
CA ARG A 88 -4.33 -16.45 -35.75
C ARG A 88 -2.87 -16.06 -35.78
N LYS A 89 -2.08 -16.61 -36.71
CA LYS A 89 -0.66 -16.24 -36.87
C LYS A 89 -0.49 -14.78 -37.30
N ALA A 90 -1.32 -14.31 -38.20
CA ALA A 90 -1.29 -12.92 -38.64
C ALA A 90 -1.62 -11.97 -37.46
N LEU A 91 -2.64 -12.28 -36.65
CA LEU A 91 -3.02 -11.52 -35.47
C LEU A 91 -1.89 -11.47 -34.41
N GLN A 92 -1.20 -12.58 -34.18
CA GLN A 92 -0.08 -12.62 -33.23
C GLN A 92 1.04 -11.64 -33.59
N ASN A 93 1.24 -11.36 -34.87
CA ASN A 93 2.23 -10.38 -35.34
C ASN A 93 1.80 -8.92 -35.11
N PHE A 94 0.53 -8.67 -34.80
CA PHE A 94 -0.02 -7.33 -34.54
C PHE A 94 -0.31 -7.06 -33.07
N ILE A 95 -0.27 -8.08 -32.21
CA ILE A 95 -0.48 -7.95 -30.77
C ILE A 95 0.83 -7.47 -30.12
N GLY A 96 0.71 -6.58 -29.16
CA GLY A 96 1.82 -6.08 -28.35
C GLY A 96 2.16 -4.61 -28.58
N SER A 97 2.73 -3.98 -27.56
CA SER A 97 3.05 -2.53 -27.53
C SER A 97 3.99 -2.09 -28.66
N LYS A 98 4.86 -2.98 -29.14
CA LYS A 98 5.78 -2.70 -30.27
C LYS A 98 5.08 -2.55 -31.62
N ASN A 99 3.85 -3.01 -31.72
CA ASN A 99 3.03 -2.99 -32.94
C ASN A 99 1.88 -2.00 -32.87
N ALA A 100 1.78 -1.24 -31.78
CA ALA A 100 0.77 -0.22 -31.59
C ALA A 100 0.82 0.82 -32.75
N GLY A 101 -0.33 1.09 -33.34
CA GLY A 101 -0.46 2.02 -34.46
C GLY A 101 -0.23 1.43 -35.87
N LYS A 102 0.09 0.14 -36.00
CA LYS A 102 0.17 -0.52 -37.31
C LYS A 102 -1.22 -0.77 -37.88
N LEU A 103 -1.40 -0.53 -39.16
CA LEU A 103 -2.62 -0.85 -39.89
C LEU A 103 -2.62 -2.34 -40.28
N MET A 104 -3.71 -3.03 -39.96
CA MET A 104 -3.96 -4.39 -40.39
C MET A 104 -5.00 -4.38 -41.52
N VAL A 105 -4.68 -5.04 -42.65
CA VAL A 105 -5.63 -5.24 -43.73
C VAL A 105 -6.43 -6.50 -43.43
N LEU A 106 -7.73 -6.37 -43.33
CA LEU A 106 -8.66 -7.49 -43.14
C LEU A 106 -9.23 -7.89 -44.51
N GLU A 107 -9.04 -9.16 -44.90
CA GLU A 107 -9.58 -9.74 -46.12
C GLU A 107 -10.83 -10.57 -45.79
N ASN A 108 -11.55 -11.02 -46.85
CA ASN A 108 -12.71 -11.92 -46.73
C ASN A 108 -13.87 -11.42 -45.87
N GLU A 109 -14.25 -10.14 -46.05
CA GLU A 109 -15.37 -9.54 -45.32
C GLU A 109 -15.26 -9.68 -43.75
N LEU A 110 -14.02 -9.77 -43.24
CA LEU A 110 -13.78 -9.74 -41.83
C LEU A 110 -14.08 -8.36 -41.25
N THR A 111 -14.90 -8.31 -40.25
CA THR A 111 -15.21 -7.08 -39.52
C THR A 111 -14.68 -7.19 -38.11
N TYR A 112 -13.85 -6.23 -37.70
CA TYR A 112 -13.43 -6.13 -36.31
C TYR A 112 -14.49 -5.36 -35.52
N GLN A 113 -14.98 -6.01 -34.47
CA GLN A 113 -15.88 -5.38 -33.51
C GLN A 113 -15.15 -5.28 -32.19
N ASN A 114 -14.98 -4.05 -31.74
CA ASN A 114 -14.39 -3.76 -30.46
C ASN A 114 -15.41 -4.08 -29.36
N VAL A 115 -15.08 -4.98 -28.44
CA VAL A 115 -15.85 -5.12 -27.20
C VAL A 115 -15.36 -4.03 -26.28
N THR A 116 -15.97 -2.87 -26.41
CA THR A 116 -15.69 -1.73 -25.52
C THR A 116 -16.21 -2.02 -24.13
N MET A 117 -15.43 -2.70 -23.32
CA MET A 117 -15.27 -2.27 -21.95
C MET A 117 -14.12 -1.26 -22.00
N ASN A 118 -14.46 -0.01 -22.29
CA ASN A 118 -13.51 1.07 -22.14
C ASN A 118 -13.67 1.60 -20.72
N PRO A 119 -12.92 1.10 -19.71
CA PRO A 119 -12.69 1.91 -18.57
C PRO A 119 -11.88 3.06 -19.16
N GLU A 120 -12.50 4.22 -19.25
CA GLU A 120 -11.82 5.42 -19.69
C GLU A 120 -10.46 5.45 -18.99
N ALA A 121 -9.39 5.71 -19.69
CA ALA A 121 -8.04 5.70 -19.10
C ALA A 121 -7.98 6.61 -17.86
N ALA A 122 -8.83 7.61 -17.80
CA ALA A 122 -9.09 8.46 -16.66
C ALA A 122 -9.61 7.68 -15.43
N GLN A 123 -10.55 6.74 -15.58
CA GLN A 123 -11.08 5.95 -14.46
C GLN A 123 -10.04 4.97 -13.91
N LEU A 124 -9.19 4.44 -14.77
CA LEU A 124 -8.08 3.59 -14.32
C LEU A 124 -7.05 4.38 -13.50
N LEU A 125 -6.69 5.58 -13.95
CA LEU A 125 -5.79 6.46 -13.21
C LEU A 125 -6.41 6.91 -11.88
N GLU A 126 -7.71 7.20 -11.87
CA GLU A 126 -8.44 7.57 -10.66
C GLU A 126 -8.52 6.40 -9.66
N SER A 127 -8.75 5.19 -10.14
CA SER A 127 -8.74 3.97 -9.32
C SER A 127 -7.36 3.70 -8.71
N ARG A 128 -6.27 3.90 -9.46
CA ARG A 128 -4.90 3.78 -8.94
C ARG A 128 -4.60 4.85 -7.89
N SER A 129 -5.02 6.08 -8.13
CA SER A 129 -4.90 7.18 -7.18
C SER A 129 -5.65 6.87 -5.88
N PHE A 130 -6.88 6.37 -5.97
CA PHE A 130 -7.67 5.94 -4.84
C PHE A 130 -7.02 4.78 -4.07
N SER A 131 -6.44 3.81 -4.76
CA SER A 131 -5.72 2.69 -4.14
C SER A 131 -4.54 3.17 -3.28
N ILE A 132 -3.79 4.19 -3.73
CA ILE A 132 -2.71 4.78 -2.95
C ILE A 132 -3.26 5.40 -1.66
N GLU A 133 -4.35 6.16 -1.74
CA GLU A 133 -4.98 6.79 -0.58
C GLU A 133 -5.50 5.74 0.42
N GLU A 134 -6.09 4.65 -0.07
CA GLU A 134 -6.56 3.54 0.77
C GLU A 134 -5.40 2.84 1.50
N ILE A 135 -4.33 2.51 0.80
CA ILE A 135 -3.15 1.88 1.40
C ILE A 135 -2.53 2.80 2.45
N CYS A 136 -2.38 4.09 2.13
CA CYS A 136 -1.88 5.08 3.08
C CYS A 136 -2.74 5.15 4.36
N ARG A 137 -4.05 4.99 4.24
CA ARG A 137 -5.01 4.99 5.34
C ARG A 137 -4.81 3.79 6.28
N TRP A 138 -4.55 2.61 5.72
CA TRP A 138 -4.24 1.40 6.49
C TRP A 138 -2.97 1.53 7.33
N PHE A 139 -1.95 2.20 6.80
CA PHE A 139 -0.68 2.43 7.51
C PHE A 139 -0.66 3.76 8.28
N ARG A 140 -1.74 4.55 8.22
CA ARG A 140 -1.82 5.90 8.81
C ARG A 140 -0.70 6.84 8.33
N VAL A 141 -0.22 6.64 7.11
CA VAL A 141 0.79 7.48 6.48
C VAL A 141 0.10 8.50 5.59
N PRO A 142 0.33 9.80 5.75
CA PRO A 142 -0.23 10.80 4.86
C PRO A 142 0.23 10.59 3.41
N PRO A 143 -0.65 10.67 2.41
CA PRO A 143 -0.31 10.40 1.01
C PRO A 143 0.84 11.26 0.45
N PHE A 144 1.03 12.48 0.93
CA PHE A 144 2.12 13.34 0.50
C PHE A 144 3.51 12.76 0.81
N MET A 145 3.66 11.96 1.88
CA MET A 145 4.93 11.33 2.24
C MET A 145 5.37 10.24 1.28
N VAL A 146 4.44 9.68 0.53
CA VAL A 146 4.71 8.74 -0.57
C VAL A 146 4.71 9.43 -1.95
N GLY A 147 4.74 10.76 -1.97
CA GLY A 147 4.76 11.56 -3.22
C GLY A 147 3.40 11.73 -3.89
N HIS A 148 2.30 11.34 -3.23
CA HIS A 148 0.96 11.48 -3.78
C HIS A 148 0.30 12.78 -3.29
N THR A 149 0.22 13.79 -4.18
CA THR A 149 -0.18 15.17 -3.83
C THR A 149 -1.46 15.65 -4.51
N THR A 150 -2.15 14.79 -5.25
CA THR A 150 -3.22 15.15 -6.20
C THR A 150 -4.47 15.78 -5.61
N LYS A 151 -4.71 15.69 -4.28
CA LYS A 151 -5.91 16.23 -3.62
C LYS A 151 -5.58 16.99 -2.33
N GLN A 152 -4.46 17.68 -2.29
CA GLN A 152 -4.14 18.49 -1.11
C GLN A 152 -5.07 19.71 -1.05
N SER A 153 -5.86 19.81 0.02
CA SER A 153 -6.58 21.03 0.34
C SER A 153 -5.58 22.13 0.71
N SER A 154 -5.88 23.37 0.33
CA SER A 154 -5.10 24.56 0.67
C SER A 154 -4.86 24.76 2.18
N TRP A 155 -5.58 24.02 3.01
CA TRP A 155 -5.47 24.06 4.46
C TRP A 155 -4.20 23.39 5.01
N ALA A 156 -3.64 22.42 4.29
CA ALA A 156 -2.38 21.74 4.63
C ALA A 156 -1.18 22.38 3.91
N SER A 157 -1.22 23.67 3.62
CA SER A 157 -0.24 24.37 2.80
C SER A 157 1.16 24.50 3.42
N SER A 158 1.31 24.18 4.70
CA SER A 158 2.61 24.11 5.37
C SER A 158 3.08 22.65 5.47
N LEU A 159 4.21 22.34 4.90
CA LEU A 159 4.89 21.06 5.07
C LEU A 159 5.12 20.73 6.56
N GLU A 160 5.34 21.75 7.35
CA GLU A 160 5.47 21.68 8.81
C GLU A 160 4.17 21.20 9.48
N GLY A 161 3.02 21.77 9.12
CA GLY A 161 1.71 21.34 9.63
C GLY A 161 1.41 19.87 9.29
N MET A 162 1.77 19.43 8.09
CA MET A 162 1.59 18.03 7.69
C MET A 162 2.53 17.07 8.44
N ASN A 163 3.78 17.46 8.66
CA ASN A 163 4.73 16.71 9.48
C ASN A 163 4.26 16.62 10.94
N MET A 164 3.71 17.69 11.48
CA MET A 164 3.14 17.72 12.83
C MET A 164 1.95 16.75 12.94
N LEU A 165 1.06 16.72 11.96
CA LEU A 165 -0.07 15.77 11.93
C LEU A 165 0.42 14.32 11.91
N PHE A 166 1.42 14.00 11.09
CA PHE A 166 2.01 12.67 11.04
C PHE A 166 2.67 12.29 12.37
N LEU A 167 3.45 13.21 12.93
CA LEU A 167 4.07 13.01 14.24
C LEU A 167 3.02 12.74 15.32
N THR A 168 1.99 13.59 15.42
CA THR A 168 1.00 13.54 16.50
C THR A 168 0.09 12.30 16.38
N HIS A 169 -0.39 11.99 15.18
CA HIS A 169 -1.44 10.98 15.00
C HIS A 169 -0.92 9.61 14.59
N THR A 170 0.30 9.52 14.06
CA THR A 170 0.86 8.25 13.59
C THR A 170 2.06 7.82 14.43
N LEU A 171 3.09 8.66 14.54
CA LEU A 171 4.33 8.26 15.21
C LEU A 171 4.21 8.29 16.73
N ARG A 172 3.67 9.35 17.30
CA ARG A 172 3.63 9.52 18.76
C ARG A 172 2.95 8.34 19.49
N PRO A 173 1.82 7.80 19.07
CA PRO A 173 1.24 6.62 19.71
C PRO A 173 2.17 5.40 19.70
N LEU A 174 2.96 5.21 18.63
CA LEU A 174 3.94 4.12 18.55
C LEU A 174 5.13 4.36 19.47
N LEU A 175 5.65 5.58 19.48
CA LEU A 175 6.77 5.98 20.33
C LEU A 175 6.42 5.83 21.81
N VAL A 176 5.26 6.36 22.23
CA VAL A 176 4.77 6.24 23.61
C VAL A 176 4.58 4.79 24.02
N ASN A 177 4.09 3.93 23.13
CA ASN A 177 3.97 2.50 23.41
C ASN A 177 5.33 1.85 23.67
N ILE A 178 6.37 2.23 22.92
CA ILE A 178 7.75 1.76 23.13
C ILE A 178 8.31 2.30 24.45
N GLU A 179 8.15 3.59 24.73
CA GLU A 179 8.58 4.27 25.96
C GLU A 179 7.99 3.59 27.21
N GLN A 180 6.69 3.31 27.18
CA GLN A 180 5.98 2.63 28.26
C GLN A 180 6.51 1.19 28.49
N GLU A 181 6.77 0.45 27.41
CA GLU A 181 7.32 -0.90 27.53
C GLU A 181 8.77 -0.89 28.02
N ILE A 182 9.58 0.09 27.61
CA ILE A 182 10.93 0.27 28.17
C ILE A 182 10.85 0.56 29.66
N SER A 183 9.99 1.49 30.07
CA SER A 183 9.80 1.84 31.47
C SER A 183 9.31 0.66 32.31
N ARG A 184 8.42 -0.17 31.76
CA ARG A 184 7.89 -1.36 32.44
C ARG A 184 8.92 -2.47 32.61
N CYS A 185 9.78 -2.69 31.59
CA CYS A 185 10.65 -3.87 31.53
C CYS A 185 12.08 -3.61 31.96
N LEU A 186 12.60 -2.41 31.71
CA LEU A 186 14.03 -2.12 31.80
C LEU A 186 14.38 -1.10 32.89
N LEU A 187 13.44 -0.23 33.27
CA LEU A 187 13.69 0.77 34.30
C LEU A 187 13.19 0.27 35.65
N ASN A 188 14.01 0.47 36.69
CA ASN A 188 13.60 0.18 38.06
C ASN A 188 12.62 1.25 38.53
N SER A 189 11.58 0.82 39.23
CA SER A 189 10.58 1.72 39.83
C SER A 189 11.12 2.63 40.95
N ASP A 190 12.32 2.31 41.46
CA ASP A 190 12.95 3.03 42.57
C ASP A 190 13.85 4.19 42.10
N GLU A 191 14.03 4.36 40.79
CA GLU A 191 14.83 5.45 40.21
C GLU A 191 13.90 6.38 39.41
N ASP A 192 14.09 7.69 39.55
CA ASP A 192 13.38 8.72 38.77
C ASP A 192 13.87 8.76 37.30
N LEU A 193 13.91 7.56 36.67
CA LEU A 193 14.32 7.38 35.29
C LEU A 193 13.08 7.21 34.38
N PHE A 194 13.14 7.84 33.25
CA PHE A 194 12.12 7.66 32.19
C PHE A 194 12.77 7.53 30.82
N ALA A 195 12.09 6.87 29.91
CA ALA A 195 12.48 6.78 28.51
C ALA A 195 11.59 7.69 27.67
N GLU A 196 12.18 8.58 26.88
CA GLU A 196 11.46 9.50 26.00
C GLU A 196 12.18 9.61 24.67
N PHE A 197 11.43 9.54 23.58
CA PHE A 197 11.95 9.82 22.23
C PHE A 197 12.01 11.32 21.98
N SER A 198 13.19 11.83 21.64
CA SER A 198 13.31 13.23 21.17
C SER A 198 12.74 13.36 19.77
N VAL A 199 11.60 14.00 19.65
CA VAL A 199 10.93 14.25 18.36
C VAL A 199 11.28 15.60 17.75
N GLU A 200 12.11 16.39 18.44
CA GLU A 200 12.51 17.73 18.00
C GLU A 200 13.18 17.75 16.63
N GLY A 201 13.94 16.69 16.28
CA GLY A 201 14.58 16.56 14.98
C GLY A 201 13.60 16.57 13.81
N LEU A 202 12.39 16.03 14.00
CA LEU A 202 11.32 16.00 12.99
C LEU A 202 10.61 17.37 12.85
N LEU A 203 10.63 18.16 13.92
CA LEU A 203 10.00 19.49 13.95
C LEU A 203 10.93 20.59 13.45
N ARG A 204 12.23 20.32 13.37
CA ARG A 204 13.26 21.27 12.91
C ARG A 204 13.33 21.44 11.38
N ALA A 205 12.31 21.07 10.64
CA ALA A 205 12.38 21.03 9.17
C ALA A 205 12.48 22.41 8.51
N ASP A 206 12.09 23.51 9.19
CA ASP A 206 12.13 24.87 8.65
C ASP A 206 13.18 25.76 9.34
N SER A 207 13.88 26.60 8.56
CA SER A 207 14.84 27.58 9.06
C SER A 207 14.16 28.67 9.91
N ALA A 208 12.93 29.04 9.60
CA ALA A 208 12.16 30.03 10.35
C ALA A 208 11.71 29.47 11.72
N GLY A 209 11.25 28.23 11.78
CA GLY A 209 10.90 27.55 13.04
C GLY A 209 12.12 27.37 13.95
N ARG A 210 13.29 27.06 13.37
CA ARG A 210 14.56 27.02 14.13
C ARG A 210 14.94 28.38 14.71
N ALA A 211 14.83 29.43 13.92
CA ALA A 211 15.14 30.80 14.40
C ALA A 211 14.22 31.23 15.55
N ALA A 212 12.92 30.92 15.46
CA ALA A 212 11.95 31.19 16.50
C ALA A 212 12.26 30.39 17.79
N TYR A 213 12.63 29.11 17.68
CA TYR A 213 13.02 28.29 18.83
C TYR A 213 14.27 28.84 19.53
N TYR A 214 15.31 29.20 18.80
CA TYR A 214 16.56 29.76 19.39
C TYR A 214 16.39 31.17 19.92
N THR A 215 15.36 31.90 19.49
CA THR A 215 15.04 33.23 20.08
C THR A 215 14.18 33.16 21.32
N SER A 216 13.49 32.02 21.55
CA SER A 216 12.63 31.80 22.71
C SER A 216 13.31 31.00 23.85
N ALA A 217 14.48 30.45 23.63
CA ALA A 217 15.30 29.74 24.59
C ALA A 217 16.34 30.65 25.21
#